data_f18e01a2bb698bf12543e01b7bee4737
#
_entry.id   f18e01a2bb698bf12543e01b7bee4737
#
_cell.length_a   1.000
_cell.length_b   1.000
_cell.length_c   1.000
_cell.angle_alpha   90.00
_cell.angle_beta   90.00
_cell.angle_gamma   90.00
#
_symmetry.space_group_name_H-M   'P 1'
#
loop_
_entity.id
_entity.type
_entity.pdbx_description
1 polymer ?
#
loop_
_entity_poly.entity_id
_entity_poly.type
_entity_poly.pdbx_seq_one_letter_code
_entity_poly.pdbx_strand_id
1 'polypeptide(L)'
;QDARNLIRYGGLRKDRDWLQFDCALSYGLVEYLRTLKMLDYYGWSRRRVVPHGGHQMSLNMAAGLGLGGNESYPHVFKPFCGFADGITVQAGYVQLPEIPGIGFESKSELFSVMQQLID
;
A
#
# COMPACT_ATOMS: atom_id res chain seq x y z
N GLN A 1 5.72 15.04 7.64
CA GLN A 1 6.35 16.34 7.30
C GLN A 1 7.06 16.28 5.94
N ASP A 2 7.81 15.22 5.66
CA ASP A 2 8.60 15.07 4.42
C ASP A 2 7.74 15.02 3.16
N ALA A 3 6.61 14.29 3.19
CA ALA A 3 5.65 14.28 2.10
C ALA A 3 5.16 15.70 1.75
N ARG A 4 4.87 16.54 2.76
CA ARG A 4 4.45 17.92 2.54
C ARG A 4 5.56 18.76 1.89
N ASN A 5 6.78 18.60 2.34
CA ASN A 5 7.92 19.32 1.79
C ASN A 5 8.18 18.90 0.33
N LEU A 6 8.10 17.61 0.04
CA LEU A 6 8.20 17.09 -1.31
C LEU A 6 7.14 17.71 -2.24
N ILE A 7 5.89 17.75 -1.80
CA ILE A 7 4.78 18.32 -2.59
C ILE A 7 4.93 19.83 -2.81
N ARG A 8 5.39 20.55 -1.81
CA ARG A 8 5.51 22.03 -1.88
C ARG A 8 6.74 22.50 -2.63
N TYR A 9 7.85 21.80 -2.49
CA TYR A 9 9.16 22.29 -2.91
C TYR A 9 9.90 21.34 -3.85
N GLY A 10 9.41 20.12 -4.05
CA GLY A 10 10.08 19.09 -4.84
C GLY A 10 9.93 19.25 -6.37
N GLY A 11 9.22 20.28 -6.85
CA GLY A 11 9.07 20.53 -8.28
C GLY A 11 8.22 19.51 -9.03
N LEU A 12 7.42 18.71 -8.32
CA LEU A 12 6.59 17.65 -8.88
C LEU A 12 5.39 18.19 -9.66
N ARG A 13 5.01 17.48 -10.70
CA ARG A 13 3.95 17.84 -11.65
C ARG A 13 2.74 16.91 -11.48
N LYS A 14 1.63 17.46 -11.06
CA LYS A 14 0.40 16.73 -10.74
C LYS A 14 -0.19 15.96 -11.93
N ASP A 15 0.05 16.43 -13.14
CA ASP A 15 -0.44 15.85 -14.38
C ASP A 15 0.43 14.71 -14.93
N ARG A 16 1.66 14.57 -14.45
CA ARG A 16 2.66 13.65 -14.99
C ARG A 16 3.27 12.71 -13.97
N ASP A 17 3.67 13.24 -12.81
CA ASP A 17 4.46 12.50 -11.85
C ASP A 17 3.58 11.60 -10.96
N TRP A 18 4.15 10.52 -10.48
CA TRP A 18 3.52 9.58 -9.55
C TRP A 18 4.16 9.72 -8.18
N LEU A 19 3.37 9.48 -7.17
CA LEU A 19 3.79 9.55 -5.77
C LEU A 19 3.78 8.16 -5.16
N GLN A 20 4.86 7.82 -4.48
CA GLN A 20 5.01 6.55 -3.81
C GLN A 20 5.35 6.79 -2.35
N PHE A 21 4.37 6.61 -1.47
CA PHE A 21 4.54 6.73 -0.03
C PHE A 21 4.33 5.37 0.63
N ASP A 22 5.16 5.06 1.61
CA ASP A 22 5.02 3.84 2.39
C ASP A 22 3.86 3.95 3.37
N CYS A 23 3.00 2.95 3.40
CA CYS A 23 1.83 2.91 4.26
C CYS A 23 2.05 2.13 5.56
N ALA A 24 3.08 1.30 5.63
CA ALA A 24 3.41 0.52 6.81
C ALA A 24 4.47 1.22 7.67
N LEU A 25 5.61 1.58 7.08
CA LEU A 25 6.73 2.20 7.78
C LEU A 25 6.47 3.66 8.16
N SER A 26 5.44 4.30 7.60
CA SER A 26 5.01 5.65 7.92
C SER A 26 3.81 5.68 8.86
N TYR A 27 3.82 4.85 9.88
CA TYR A 27 2.83 4.80 10.96
C TYR A 27 1.41 4.38 10.54
N GLY A 28 1.28 3.60 9.46
CA GLY A 28 0.03 2.92 9.10
C GLY A 28 -1.04 3.80 8.47
N LEU A 29 -2.27 3.27 8.49
CA LEU A 29 -3.43 3.84 7.77
C LEU A 29 -3.74 5.28 8.16
N VAL A 30 -3.67 5.62 9.44
CA VAL A 30 -4.07 6.97 9.91
C VAL A 30 -3.17 8.05 9.32
N GLU A 31 -1.85 7.87 9.36
CA GLU A 31 -0.91 8.82 8.77
C GLU A 31 -0.99 8.83 7.23
N TYR A 32 -1.27 7.68 6.63
CA TYR A 32 -1.47 7.60 5.19
C TYR A 32 -2.71 8.41 4.75
N LEU A 33 -3.83 8.31 5.48
CA LEU A 33 -5.04 9.12 5.24
C LEU A 33 -4.78 10.62 5.41
N ARG A 34 -3.97 11.01 6.40
CA ARG A 34 -3.54 12.42 6.57
C ARG A 34 -2.71 12.90 5.37
N THR A 35 -1.84 12.04 4.86
CA THR A 35 -1.05 12.32 3.65
C THR A 35 -1.96 12.48 2.44
N LEU A 36 -2.92 11.58 2.22
CA LEU A 36 -3.88 11.71 1.12
C LEU A 36 -4.73 12.97 1.22
N LYS A 37 -5.21 13.32 2.42
CA LYS A 37 -5.94 14.58 2.64
C LYS A 37 -5.09 15.81 2.30
N MET A 38 -3.82 15.78 2.65
CA MET A 38 -2.87 16.84 2.27
C MET A 38 -2.68 16.88 0.75
N LEU A 39 -2.56 15.74 0.06
CA LEU A 39 -2.48 15.67 -1.39
C LEU A 39 -3.73 16.23 -2.07
N ASP A 40 -4.93 15.86 -1.58
CA ASP A 40 -6.21 16.40 -2.06
C ASP A 40 -6.23 17.95 -1.95
N TYR A 41 -5.76 18.50 -0.81
CA TYR A 41 -5.66 19.94 -0.59
C TYR A 41 -4.72 20.63 -1.60
N TYR A 42 -3.63 19.98 -1.99
CA TYR A 42 -2.73 20.49 -3.03
C TYR A 42 -3.16 20.13 -4.46
N GLY A 43 -4.34 19.53 -4.63
CA GLY A 43 -4.94 19.22 -5.94
C GLY A 43 -4.31 18.04 -6.66
N TRP A 44 -3.73 17.09 -5.92
CA TRP A 44 -3.24 15.83 -6.46
C TRP A 44 -4.37 14.80 -6.57
N SER A 45 -4.39 14.04 -7.66
CA SER A 45 -5.30 12.91 -7.81
C SER A 45 -4.76 11.69 -7.04
N ARG A 46 -5.62 11.01 -6.30
CA ARG A 46 -5.31 9.71 -5.67
C ARG A 46 -4.91 8.64 -6.68
N ARG A 47 -5.38 8.78 -7.94
CA ARG A 47 -4.96 7.90 -9.05
C ARG A 47 -3.49 8.06 -9.46
N ARG A 48 -2.78 9.03 -8.90
CA ARG A 48 -1.34 9.24 -9.04
C ARG A 48 -0.54 8.78 -7.83
N VAL A 49 -1.16 8.04 -6.92
CA VAL A 49 -0.52 7.52 -5.71
C VAL A 49 -0.49 6.00 -5.76
N VAL A 50 0.67 5.43 -5.51
CA VAL A 50 0.92 3.99 -5.39
C VAL A 50 1.58 3.75 -4.04
N PRO A 51 1.04 2.93 -3.15
CA PRO A 51 1.69 2.67 -1.88
C PRO A 51 2.95 1.80 -2.10
N HIS A 52 4.02 2.16 -1.41
CA HIS A 52 5.25 1.36 -1.37
C HIS A 52 5.05 0.10 -0.52
N GLY A 53 5.72 -1.00 -0.92
CA GLY A 53 5.89 -2.19 -0.09
C GLY A 53 5.34 -3.50 -0.67
N GLY A 54 4.44 -3.47 -1.63
CA GLY A 54 3.96 -4.68 -2.34
C GLY A 54 3.46 -5.80 -1.42
N HIS A 55 2.81 -5.46 -0.32
CA HIS A 55 2.31 -6.42 0.68
C HIS A 55 0.78 -6.38 0.81
N GLN A 56 0.20 -7.32 1.57
CA GLN A 56 -1.24 -7.48 1.71
C GLN A 56 -1.95 -6.21 2.23
N MET A 57 -1.36 -5.51 3.20
CA MET A 57 -1.95 -4.27 3.73
C MET A 57 -1.94 -3.15 2.68
N SER A 58 -0.85 -2.97 1.92
CA SER A 58 -0.78 -1.96 0.86
C SER A 58 -1.81 -2.22 -0.24
N LEU A 59 -2.04 -3.49 -0.60
CA LEU A 59 -3.06 -3.89 -1.56
C LEU A 59 -4.46 -3.46 -1.10
N ASN A 60 -4.82 -3.75 0.17
CA ASN A 60 -6.10 -3.34 0.73
C ASN A 60 -6.26 -1.81 0.74
N MET A 61 -5.20 -1.09 1.11
CA MET A 61 -5.22 0.37 1.10
C MET A 61 -5.35 0.93 -0.31
N ALA A 62 -4.63 0.37 -1.28
CA ALA A 62 -4.72 0.81 -2.68
C ALA A 62 -6.15 0.65 -3.23
N ALA A 63 -6.76 -0.50 -3.00
CA ALA A 63 -8.13 -0.77 -3.45
C ALA A 63 -9.16 0.06 -2.67
N GLY A 64 -9.12 0.05 -1.34
CA GLY A 64 -10.10 0.72 -0.49
C GLY A 64 -10.07 2.25 -0.58
N LEU A 65 -8.92 2.84 -0.91
CA LEU A 65 -8.75 4.28 -1.03
C LEU A 65 -8.80 4.80 -2.48
N GLY A 66 -8.99 3.90 -3.45
CA GLY A 66 -9.08 4.25 -4.87
C GLY A 66 -7.78 4.80 -5.44
N LEU A 67 -6.64 4.25 -5.05
CA LEU A 67 -5.32 4.67 -5.50
C LEU A 67 -5.04 4.24 -6.96
N GLY A 68 -3.91 4.65 -7.50
CA GLY A 68 -3.54 4.39 -8.88
C GLY A 68 -3.05 2.97 -9.17
N GLY A 69 -2.63 2.26 -8.15
CA GLY A 69 -2.11 0.90 -8.25
C GLY A 69 -1.48 0.43 -6.95
N ASN A 70 -0.84 -0.73 -6.99
CA ASN A 70 -0.06 -1.27 -5.89
C ASN A 70 1.18 -1.98 -6.43
N GLU A 71 2.27 -2.01 -5.68
CA GLU A 71 3.42 -2.84 -5.99
C GLU A 71 3.12 -4.32 -5.74
N SER A 72 3.90 -5.21 -6.37
CA SER A 72 3.80 -6.65 -6.16
C SER A 72 5.20 -7.24 -5.96
N TYR A 73 5.45 -7.80 -4.78
CA TYR A 73 6.72 -8.42 -4.41
C TYR A 73 6.54 -9.90 -4.03
N PRO A 74 6.17 -10.78 -4.98
CA PRO A 74 5.77 -12.16 -4.66
C PRO A 74 6.90 -13.02 -4.10
N HIS A 75 8.16 -12.66 -4.34
CA HIS A 75 9.32 -13.47 -3.96
C HIS A 75 10.38 -12.71 -3.15
N VAL A 76 10.10 -11.46 -2.81
CA VAL A 76 11.05 -10.57 -2.10
C VAL A 76 10.52 -10.27 -0.70
N PHE A 77 11.42 -10.19 0.28
CA PHE A 77 11.12 -9.86 1.69
C PHE A 77 10.09 -10.80 2.36
N LYS A 78 10.13 -12.09 2.02
CA LYS A 78 9.27 -13.09 2.67
C LYS A 78 9.58 -13.20 4.17
N PRO A 79 8.57 -13.44 5.02
CA PRO A 79 7.14 -13.62 4.70
C PRO A 79 6.35 -12.32 4.63
N PHE A 80 6.97 -11.15 4.81
CA PHE A 80 6.28 -9.86 5.02
C PHE A 80 5.67 -9.28 3.75
N CYS A 81 6.36 -9.34 2.61
CA CYS A 81 5.85 -8.87 1.32
C CYS A 81 5.10 -9.95 0.54
N GLY A 82 4.44 -9.54 -0.54
CA GLY A 82 3.52 -10.38 -1.30
C GLY A 82 2.10 -10.38 -0.71
N PHE A 83 1.20 -11.05 -1.41
CA PHE A 83 -0.23 -11.07 -1.10
C PHE A 83 -0.61 -12.37 -0.36
N ALA A 84 -1.87 -12.48 0.05
CA ALA A 84 -2.42 -13.70 0.63
C ALA A 84 -2.28 -14.89 -0.32
N ASP A 85 -2.28 -16.10 0.24
CA ASP A 85 -2.05 -17.33 -0.51
C ASP A 85 -3.07 -17.49 -1.65
N GLY A 86 -2.59 -17.92 -2.80
CA GLY A 86 -3.42 -18.08 -3.99
C GLY A 86 -3.73 -16.80 -4.78
N ILE A 87 -3.40 -15.63 -4.26
CA ILE A 87 -3.56 -14.37 -5.00
C ILE A 87 -2.41 -14.24 -6.01
N THR A 88 -2.78 -14.05 -7.28
CA THR A 88 -1.85 -13.88 -8.38
C THR A 88 -2.13 -12.59 -9.16
N VAL A 89 -1.09 -12.03 -9.77
CA VAL A 89 -1.23 -10.93 -10.71
C VAL A 89 -1.56 -11.49 -12.09
N GLN A 90 -2.67 -11.07 -12.67
CA GLN A 90 -3.12 -11.49 -14.00
C GLN A 90 -3.30 -10.26 -14.90
N ALA A 91 -2.60 -10.25 -16.03
CA ALA A 91 -2.63 -9.13 -16.98
C ALA A 91 -2.37 -7.75 -16.33
N GLY A 92 -1.50 -7.68 -15.33
CA GLY A 92 -1.19 -6.45 -14.59
C GLY A 92 -2.20 -6.07 -13.50
N TYR A 93 -3.17 -6.93 -13.21
CA TYR A 93 -4.20 -6.71 -12.19
C TYR A 93 -4.15 -7.76 -11.11
N VAL A 94 -4.57 -7.38 -9.91
CA VAL A 94 -4.80 -8.28 -8.80
C VAL A 94 -6.19 -8.02 -8.23
N GLN A 95 -6.90 -9.11 -7.92
CA GLN A 95 -8.20 -9.03 -7.27
C GLN A 95 -8.04 -9.28 -5.77
N LEU A 96 -8.66 -8.43 -4.95
CA LEU A 96 -8.74 -8.68 -3.51
C LEU A 96 -9.58 -9.93 -3.25
N PRO A 97 -9.16 -10.79 -2.31
CA PRO A 97 -9.98 -11.92 -1.88
C PRO A 97 -11.18 -11.42 -1.08
N GLU A 98 -12.29 -12.14 -1.16
CA GLU A 98 -13.49 -11.89 -0.35
C GLU A 98 -13.33 -12.49 1.05
N ILE A 99 -12.40 -11.96 1.82
CA ILE A 99 -12.09 -12.38 3.20
C ILE A 99 -12.20 -11.19 4.15
N PRO A 100 -12.60 -11.39 5.41
CA PRO A 100 -12.68 -10.33 6.40
C PRO A 100 -11.32 -9.69 6.69
N GLY A 101 -11.32 -8.40 7.04
CA GLY A 101 -10.14 -7.69 7.51
C GLY A 101 -9.09 -7.44 6.40
N ILE A 102 -7.83 -7.42 6.81
CA ILE A 102 -6.69 -7.22 5.91
C ILE A 102 -6.31 -8.53 5.19
N GLY A 103 -6.64 -9.68 5.78
CA GLY A 103 -6.35 -11.00 5.22
C GLY A 103 -4.97 -11.54 5.56
N PHE A 104 -4.36 -11.11 6.66
CA PHE A 104 -3.08 -11.66 7.12
C PHE A 104 -3.16 -13.14 7.48
N GLU A 105 -4.32 -13.60 7.99
CA GLU A 105 -4.59 -14.99 8.31
C GLU A 105 -4.53 -15.90 7.08
N SER A 106 -4.82 -15.35 5.91
CA SER A 106 -4.75 -16.06 4.63
C SER A 106 -3.37 -15.97 3.97
N LYS A 107 -2.37 -15.43 4.66
CA LYS A 107 -0.97 -15.42 4.28
C LYS A 107 -0.21 -16.33 5.26
N SER A 108 -0.25 -17.64 5.00
CA SER A 108 0.14 -18.69 5.95
C SER A 108 1.56 -18.52 6.53
N GLU A 109 2.55 -18.18 5.70
CA GLU A 109 3.93 -17.96 6.15
C GLU A 109 4.02 -16.78 7.15
N LEU A 110 3.32 -15.68 6.88
CA LEU A 110 3.30 -14.50 7.78
C LEU A 110 2.51 -14.81 9.04
N PHE A 111 1.36 -15.43 8.92
CA PHE A 111 0.50 -15.75 10.06
C PHE A 111 1.19 -16.65 11.06
N SER A 112 1.95 -17.64 10.58
CA SER A 112 2.76 -18.52 11.44
C SER A 112 3.81 -17.74 12.25
N VAL A 113 4.45 -16.72 11.65
CA VAL A 113 5.40 -15.85 12.37
C VAL A 113 4.67 -14.99 13.40
N MET A 114 3.51 -14.45 13.04
CA MET A 114 2.72 -13.61 13.96
C MET A 114 2.22 -14.41 15.17
N GLN A 115 1.80 -15.66 14.98
CA GLN A 115 1.39 -16.53 16.08
C GLN A 115 2.52 -16.78 17.09
N GLN A 116 3.75 -16.99 16.63
CA GLN A 116 4.92 -17.18 17.48
C GLN A 116 5.29 -15.96 18.33
N LEU A 117 4.78 -14.77 18.01
CA LEU A 117 5.03 -13.55 18.79
C LEU A 117 4.02 -13.35 19.93
N ILE A 118 2.96 -14.16 19.99
CA ILE A 118 1.88 -14.07 20.98
C ILE A 118 2.07 -15.11 22.09
N ASP A 119 2.77 -16.22 21.81
CA ASP A 119 3.12 -17.28 22.76
C ASP A 119 4.37 -16.91 23.59
#